data_b004b69c959749e9fcf78ee4e735bd2a
#
_entry.id   b004b69c959749e9fcf78ee4e735bd2a
#
_cell.length_a   1.000
_cell.length_b   1.000
_cell.length_c   1.000
_cell.angle_alpha   90.00
_cell.angle_beta   90.00
_cell.angle_gamma   90.00
#
_symmetry.space_group_name_H-M   'P 1'
#
loop_
_entity.id
_entity.type
_entity.pdbx_description
1 polymer ?
#
loop_
_entity_poly.entity_id
_entity_poly.type
_entity_poly.pdbx_seq_one_letter_code
_entity_poly.pdbx_strand_id
1 'polypeptide(L)'
;SNATVQQGSINWKKILTGADWFHWTGITPALSENAAVECLKAIKTANKLGITVSCDINYRGNLWRYGKTAAEVMPEMVAGSDIILGNEEDCEKVFGIKPKEFDVDKTNGAVNQSVFRSVCEQMVQKFPCCKKMVVTLRGAINANHNTWGGVLFDGQSLIESRRYDITDIVDRVGGGDSFMGGLIFGMLHYQDDKKALEFATAASCLKHTLKGDFYWVTVSEVENIMGGDVWGRVKTEYF
;
A
#
# COMPACT_ATOMS: atom_id res chain seq x y z
N SER A 1 13.61 -11.23 -16.21
CA SER A 1 13.65 -10.49 -14.94
C SER A 1 13.30 -9.03 -15.19
N ASN A 2 12.54 -8.39 -14.30
CA ASN A 2 12.20 -6.97 -14.40
C ASN A 2 13.46 -6.07 -14.42
N ALA A 3 14.56 -6.52 -13.81
CA ALA A 3 15.83 -5.81 -13.82
C ALA A 3 16.49 -5.75 -15.21
N THR A 4 16.10 -6.60 -16.15
CA THR A 4 16.69 -6.69 -17.50
C THR A 4 15.76 -6.17 -18.60
N VAL A 5 14.66 -5.52 -18.26
CA VAL A 5 13.75 -4.91 -19.23
C VAL A 5 14.48 -3.86 -20.06
N GLN A 6 14.18 -3.81 -21.36
CA GLN A 6 14.76 -2.80 -22.25
C GLN A 6 13.77 -1.66 -22.46
N GLN A 7 14.27 -0.44 -22.56
CA GLN A 7 13.42 0.73 -22.83
C GLN A 7 12.71 0.58 -24.17
N GLY A 8 11.39 0.82 -24.17
CA GLY A 8 10.56 0.74 -25.36
C GLY A 8 10.15 -0.68 -25.77
N SER A 9 10.52 -1.71 -24.99
CA SER A 9 10.13 -3.10 -25.28
C SER A 9 8.66 -3.40 -24.94
N ILE A 10 7.99 -2.52 -24.19
CA ILE A 10 6.63 -2.73 -23.72
C ILE A 10 5.66 -1.73 -24.37
N ASN A 11 4.61 -2.25 -25.01
CA ASN A 11 3.53 -1.41 -25.54
C ASN A 11 2.46 -1.16 -24.45
N TRP A 12 2.74 -0.20 -23.59
CA TRP A 12 1.88 0.13 -22.46
C TRP A 12 0.46 0.50 -22.87
N LYS A 13 0.29 1.21 -24.00
CA LYS A 13 -1.05 1.55 -24.49
C LYS A 13 -1.87 0.30 -24.79
N LYS A 14 -1.27 -0.70 -25.44
CA LYS A 14 -1.97 -1.96 -25.75
C LYS A 14 -2.31 -2.74 -24.48
N ILE A 15 -1.40 -2.76 -23.50
CA ILE A 15 -1.59 -3.53 -22.25
C ILE A 15 -2.64 -2.87 -21.35
N LEU A 16 -2.62 -1.54 -21.25
CA LEU A 16 -3.47 -0.81 -20.32
C LEU A 16 -4.85 -0.44 -20.91
N THR A 17 -5.07 -0.59 -22.21
CA THR A 17 -6.38 -0.31 -22.81
C THR A 17 -7.43 -1.26 -22.23
N GLY A 18 -8.50 -0.70 -21.62
CA GLY A 18 -9.58 -1.44 -20.99
C GLY A 18 -9.30 -1.84 -19.53
N ALA A 19 -8.18 -1.42 -18.96
CA ALA A 19 -7.93 -1.59 -17.53
C ALA A 19 -8.61 -0.47 -16.72
N ASP A 20 -9.15 -0.80 -15.55
CA ASP A 20 -9.74 0.16 -14.61
C ASP A 20 -8.71 0.73 -13.64
N TRP A 21 -7.62 -0.04 -13.39
CA TRP A 21 -6.63 0.28 -12.39
C TRP A 21 -5.23 -0.17 -12.80
N PHE A 22 -4.25 0.67 -12.50
CA PHE A 22 -2.83 0.37 -12.63
C PHE A 22 -2.13 0.57 -11.29
N HIS A 23 -1.49 -0.48 -10.78
CA HIS A 23 -0.69 -0.41 -9.56
C HIS A 23 0.79 -0.61 -9.85
N TRP A 24 1.64 0.18 -9.19
CA TRP A 24 3.08 0.02 -9.23
C TRP A 24 3.71 0.09 -7.85
N THR A 25 4.88 -0.51 -7.68
CA THR A 25 5.63 -0.51 -6.43
C THR A 25 7.00 0.15 -6.62
N GLY A 26 7.47 0.87 -5.60
CA GLY A 26 8.78 1.52 -5.57
C GLY A 26 9.98 0.56 -5.67
N ILE A 27 9.74 -0.75 -5.57
CA ILE A 27 10.76 -1.77 -5.88
C ILE A 27 11.11 -1.75 -7.36
N THR A 28 10.13 -1.62 -8.25
CA THR A 28 10.34 -1.66 -9.70
C THR A 28 11.37 -0.63 -10.18
N PRO A 29 11.23 0.67 -9.90
CA PRO A 29 12.22 1.67 -10.33
C PRO A 29 13.57 1.55 -9.61
N ALA A 30 13.64 0.84 -8.49
CA ALA A 30 14.90 0.64 -7.77
C ALA A 30 15.81 -0.41 -8.42
N LEU A 31 15.26 -1.28 -9.29
CA LEU A 31 16.02 -2.41 -9.88
C LEU A 31 17.00 -1.99 -10.96
N SER A 32 16.64 -1.03 -11.80
CA SER A 32 17.49 -0.50 -12.86
C SER A 32 16.92 0.79 -13.47
N GLU A 33 17.75 1.56 -14.15
CA GLU A 33 17.31 2.76 -14.86
C GLU A 33 16.25 2.44 -15.93
N ASN A 34 16.42 1.35 -16.67
CA ASN A 34 15.44 0.91 -17.68
C ASN A 34 14.08 0.57 -17.03
N ALA A 35 14.09 -0.10 -15.88
CA ALA A 35 12.86 -0.42 -15.14
C ALA A 35 12.16 0.86 -14.64
N ALA A 36 12.93 1.85 -14.17
CA ALA A 36 12.38 3.14 -13.77
C ALA A 36 11.73 3.88 -14.94
N VAL A 37 12.40 3.93 -16.10
CA VAL A 37 11.88 4.57 -17.32
C VAL A 37 10.61 3.88 -17.81
N GLU A 38 10.57 2.55 -17.83
CA GLU A 38 9.38 1.80 -18.28
C GLU A 38 8.22 1.96 -17.28
N CYS A 39 8.50 1.95 -15.98
CA CYS A 39 7.47 2.20 -14.97
C CYS A 39 6.86 3.61 -15.12
N LEU A 40 7.69 4.63 -15.31
CA LEU A 40 7.22 6.01 -15.54
C LEU A 40 6.39 6.12 -16.83
N LYS A 41 6.76 5.42 -17.91
CA LYS A 41 5.96 5.35 -19.14
C LYS A 41 4.60 4.70 -18.90
N ALA A 42 4.56 3.61 -18.11
CA ALA A 42 3.31 2.97 -17.73
C ALA A 42 2.39 3.93 -16.98
N ILE A 43 2.89 4.63 -15.96
CA ILE A 43 2.16 5.63 -15.18
C ILE A 43 1.61 6.73 -16.10
N LYS A 44 2.47 7.32 -16.93
CA LYS A 44 2.05 8.37 -17.89
C LYS A 44 1.03 7.88 -18.90
N THR A 45 1.09 6.61 -19.30
CA THR A 45 0.12 6.01 -20.21
C THR A 45 -1.20 5.76 -19.51
N ALA A 46 -1.18 5.22 -18.29
CA ALA A 46 -2.40 5.02 -17.49
C ALA A 46 -3.13 6.34 -17.27
N ASN A 47 -2.42 7.40 -16.89
CA ASN A 47 -2.99 8.74 -16.72
C ASN A 47 -3.64 9.29 -18.01
N LYS A 48 -2.99 9.10 -19.17
CA LYS A 48 -3.56 9.51 -20.47
C LYS A 48 -4.82 8.75 -20.84
N LEU A 49 -4.95 7.51 -20.36
CA LEU A 49 -6.13 6.67 -20.59
C LEU A 49 -7.22 6.87 -19.51
N GLY A 50 -7.00 7.72 -18.52
CA GLY A 50 -7.95 7.96 -17.43
C GLY A 50 -8.06 6.80 -16.43
N ILE A 51 -7.05 5.93 -16.39
CA ILE A 51 -6.99 4.77 -15.50
C ILE A 51 -6.55 5.24 -14.11
N THR A 52 -7.20 4.75 -13.06
CA THR A 52 -6.78 5.01 -11.68
C THR A 52 -5.38 4.43 -11.43
N VAL A 53 -4.47 5.25 -10.92
CA VAL A 53 -3.09 4.84 -10.63
C VAL A 53 -2.87 4.79 -9.11
N SER A 54 -2.34 3.69 -8.62
CA SER A 54 -1.87 3.60 -7.23
C SER A 54 -0.42 3.17 -7.13
N CYS A 55 0.23 3.53 -6.04
CA CYS A 55 1.58 3.08 -5.74
C CYS A 55 1.73 2.64 -4.28
N ASP A 56 2.65 1.70 -4.07
CA ASP A 56 3.29 1.44 -2.79
C ASP A 56 4.72 2.01 -2.85
N ILE A 57 5.03 2.99 -2.00
CA ILE A 57 6.36 3.62 -1.96
C ILE A 57 7.44 2.57 -1.72
N ASN A 58 7.19 1.63 -0.82
CA ASN A 58 7.97 0.40 -0.59
C ASN A 58 9.49 0.61 -0.71
N TYR A 59 10.01 1.62 -0.03
CA TYR A 59 11.40 2.01 -0.13
C TYR A 59 12.34 0.90 0.35
N ARG A 60 13.32 0.56 -0.49
CA ARG A 60 14.37 -0.43 -0.19
C ARG A 60 15.71 0.15 -0.59
N GLY A 61 16.38 0.85 0.33
CA GLY A 61 17.63 1.58 0.05
C GLY A 61 18.73 0.74 -0.58
N ASN A 62 18.81 -0.55 -0.27
CA ASN A 62 19.82 -1.48 -0.80
C ASN A 62 19.61 -1.88 -2.26
N LEU A 63 18.47 -1.56 -2.89
CA LEU A 63 18.20 -1.86 -4.29
C LEU A 63 18.68 -0.75 -5.25
N TRP A 64 18.80 0.48 -4.80
CA TRP A 64 19.20 1.64 -5.59
C TRP A 64 20.70 1.62 -5.89
N ARG A 65 21.12 0.84 -6.90
CA ARG A 65 22.55 0.59 -7.20
C ARG A 65 23.00 1.02 -8.60
N TYR A 66 22.16 1.72 -9.36
CA TYR A 66 22.46 2.13 -10.73
C TYR A 66 22.82 3.63 -10.85
N GLY A 67 23.28 4.25 -9.76
CA GLY A 67 23.78 5.62 -9.75
C GLY A 67 22.73 6.70 -9.52
N LYS A 68 21.47 6.34 -9.28
CA LYS A 68 20.39 7.26 -8.87
C LYS A 68 19.82 6.85 -7.53
N THR A 69 19.29 7.82 -6.80
CA THR A 69 18.63 7.64 -5.53
C THR A 69 17.09 7.61 -5.69
N ALA A 70 16.39 7.06 -4.71
CA ALA A 70 14.94 7.11 -4.68
C ALA A 70 14.41 8.55 -4.69
N ALA A 71 15.09 9.46 -3.98
CA ALA A 71 14.71 10.88 -3.91
C ALA A 71 14.82 11.62 -5.26
N GLU A 72 15.65 11.15 -6.17
CA GLU A 72 15.77 11.71 -7.52
C GLU A 72 14.72 11.16 -8.48
N VAL A 73 14.29 9.91 -8.31
CA VAL A 73 13.47 9.20 -9.30
C VAL A 73 12.00 9.14 -8.88
N MET A 74 11.71 8.79 -7.63
CA MET A 74 10.34 8.52 -7.15
C MET A 74 9.39 9.72 -7.20
N PRO A 75 9.81 10.99 -6.96
CA PRO A 75 8.86 12.11 -6.94
C PRO A 75 8.08 12.29 -8.24
N GLU A 76 8.73 12.16 -9.41
CA GLU A 76 8.04 12.27 -10.71
C GLU A 76 7.03 11.14 -10.91
N MET A 77 7.34 9.95 -10.43
CA MET A 77 6.47 8.77 -10.56
C MET A 77 5.26 8.86 -9.62
N VAL A 78 5.52 9.23 -8.36
CA VAL A 78 4.45 9.38 -7.34
C VAL A 78 3.50 10.52 -7.69
N ALA A 79 3.99 11.58 -8.33
CA ALA A 79 3.16 12.69 -8.81
C ALA A 79 2.08 12.26 -9.81
N GLY A 80 2.22 11.09 -10.44
CA GLY A 80 1.22 10.50 -11.34
C GLY A 80 0.28 9.50 -10.67
N SER A 81 0.26 9.41 -9.33
CA SER A 81 -0.55 8.44 -8.61
C SER A 81 -1.74 9.11 -7.91
N ASP A 82 -2.92 8.51 -8.05
CA ASP A 82 -4.16 8.94 -7.37
C ASP A 82 -4.20 8.45 -5.91
N ILE A 83 -3.58 7.29 -5.64
CA ILE A 83 -3.58 6.66 -4.33
C ILE A 83 -2.16 6.22 -3.99
N ILE A 84 -1.69 6.61 -2.81
CA ILE A 84 -0.32 6.35 -2.36
C ILE A 84 -0.38 5.53 -1.07
N LEU A 85 0.26 4.36 -1.06
CA LEU A 85 0.56 3.58 0.14
C LEU A 85 2.01 3.85 0.54
N GLY A 86 2.24 4.13 1.80
CA GLY A 86 3.57 4.29 2.37
C GLY A 86 3.51 4.64 3.84
N ASN A 87 4.56 4.34 4.57
CA ASN A 87 4.70 4.70 5.98
C ASN A 87 5.49 6.01 6.14
N GLU A 88 5.60 6.50 7.38
CA GLU A 88 6.29 7.75 7.69
C GLU A 88 7.77 7.68 7.35
N GLU A 89 8.40 6.52 7.56
CA GLU A 89 9.81 6.30 7.26
C GLU A 89 10.08 6.36 5.75
N ASP A 90 9.19 5.78 4.93
CA ASP A 90 9.27 5.87 3.47
C ASP A 90 9.10 7.33 3.00
N CYS A 91 8.13 8.05 3.57
CA CYS A 91 7.88 9.46 3.25
C CYS A 91 9.07 10.34 3.63
N GLU A 92 9.70 10.10 4.78
CA GLU A 92 10.89 10.82 5.21
C GLU A 92 12.09 10.54 4.28
N LYS A 93 12.40 9.26 4.06
CA LYS A 93 13.58 8.85 3.29
C LYS A 93 13.52 9.23 1.82
N VAL A 94 12.33 9.16 1.22
CA VAL A 94 12.16 9.39 -0.22
C VAL A 94 11.84 10.86 -0.52
N PHE A 95 11.01 11.50 0.30
CA PHE A 95 10.49 12.84 0.00
C PHE A 95 10.91 13.92 0.99
N GLY A 96 11.61 13.55 2.08
CA GLY A 96 12.00 14.47 3.14
C GLY A 96 10.83 14.95 4.00
N ILE A 97 9.68 14.26 3.91
CA ILE A 97 8.47 14.61 4.65
C ILE A 97 8.53 13.95 6.03
N LYS A 98 8.54 14.81 7.07
CA LYS A 98 8.53 14.39 8.48
C LYS A 98 7.24 14.82 9.14
N PRO A 99 6.78 14.08 10.17
CA PRO A 99 5.73 14.60 11.03
C PRO A 99 6.14 15.98 11.57
N LYS A 100 5.22 16.93 11.58
CA LYS A 100 5.45 18.19 12.31
C LYS A 100 5.62 17.82 13.78
N GLU A 101 6.58 18.43 14.47
CA GLU A 101 6.79 18.23 15.89
C GLU A 101 5.50 18.53 16.65
N PHE A 102 4.85 17.46 17.10
CA PHE A 102 3.82 17.52 18.12
C PHE A 102 4.45 17.00 19.40
N ASP A 103 4.15 17.64 20.52
CA ASP A 103 4.55 17.18 21.84
C ASP A 103 4.29 15.67 21.96
N VAL A 104 5.37 14.90 22.08
CA VAL A 104 5.34 13.45 22.26
C VAL A 104 4.90 13.12 23.69
N ASP A 105 3.95 13.88 24.23
CA ASP A 105 3.41 13.69 25.56
C ASP A 105 2.29 12.66 25.56
N LYS A 106 2.65 11.45 25.98
CA LYS A 106 1.79 10.56 26.75
C LYS A 106 0.56 9.98 26.08
N THR A 107 0.72 9.26 25.00
CA THR A 107 -0.34 8.32 24.61
C THR A 107 0.16 6.88 24.70
N ASN A 108 -0.18 6.21 25.82
CA ASN A 108 -0.04 4.77 25.98
C ASN A 108 -0.61 4.02 24.77
N GLY A 109 0.21 3.69 23.77
CA GLY A 109 -0.16 2.80 22.66
C GLY A 109 -1.25 3.27 21.69
N ALA A 110 -1.87 4.43 21.88
CA ALA A 110 -2.75 5.01 20.87
C ALA A 110 -1.88 5.53 19.71
N VAL A 111 -2.22 5.12 18.49
CA VAL A 111 -1.62 5.72 17.29
C VAL A 111 -1.81 7.21 17.38
N ASN A 112 -0.73 7.95 17.29
CA ASN A 112 -0.84 9.40 17.29
C ASN A 112 -1.41 9.84 15.94
N GLN A 113 -2.75 9.89 15.85
CA GLN A 113 -3.49 10.28 14.64
C GLN A 113 -2.98 11.60 14.06
N SER A 114 -2.51 12.51 14.91
CA SER A 114 -1.99 13.81 14.48
C SER A 114 -0.68 13.66 13.69
N VAL A 115 0.16 12.69 14.03
CA VAL A 115 1.40 12.37 13.31
C VAL A 115 1.08 11.89 11.90
N PHE A 116 0.21 10.87 11.76
CA PHE A 116 -0.19 10.35 10.46
C PHE A 116 -0.90 11.40 9.61
N ARG A 117 -1.84 12.14 10.20
CA ARG A 117 -2.52 13.24 9.52
C ARG A 117 -1.52 14.25 8.97
N SER A 118 -0.55 14.67 9.76
CA SER A 118 0.46 15.64 9.33
C SER A 118 1.29 15.15 8.14
N VAL A 119 1.69 13.87 8.10
CA VAL A 119 2.41 13.29 6.96
C VAL A 119 1.51 13.21 5.74
N CYS A 120 0.27 12.71 5.89
CA CYS A 120 -0.70 12.61 4.80
C CYS A 120 -1.02 13.97 4.17
N GLU A 121 -1.25 15.00 4.98
CA GLU A 121 -1.51 16.38 4.50
C GLU A 121 -0.32 16.93 3.70
N GLN A 122 0.91 16.72 4.18
CA GLN A 122 2.11 17.15 3.46
C GLN A 122 2.28 16.37 2.13
N MET A 123 1.97 15.06 2.12
CA MET A 123 2.02 14.25 0.91
C MET A 123 1.01 14.72 -0.14
N VAL A 124 -0.25 14.92 0.23
CA VAL A 124 -1.30 15.42 -0.67
C VAL A 124 -0.97 16.84 -1.17
N GLN A 125 -0.41 17.70 -0.31
CA GLN A 125 0.03 19.03 -0.72
C GLN A 125 1.19 18.97 -1.73
N LYS A 126 2.15 18.06 -1.53
CA LYS A 126 3.30 17.88 -2.43
C LYS A 126 2.91 17.22 -3.75
N PHE A 127 1.94 16.32 -3.74
CA PHE A 127 1.49 15.56 -4.90
C PHE A 127 0.00 15.80 -5.17
N PRO A 128 -0.36 16.86 -5.91
CA PRO A 128 -1.77 17.29 -6.07
C PRO A 128 -2.67 16.27 -6.78
N CYS A 129 -2.12 15.30 -7.53
CA CYS A 129 -2.90 14.22 -8.11
C CYS A 129 -3.32 13.19 -7.06
N CYS A 130 -2.64 13.13 -5.92
CA CYS A 130 -2.94 12.21 -4.84
C CYS A 130 -4.28 12.56 -4.18
N LYS A 131 -5.26 11.70 -4.38
CA LYS A 131 -6.60 11.82 -3.79
C LYS A 131 -6.67 11.13 -2.44
N LYS A 132 -5.86 10.07 -2.24
CA LYS A 132 -5.86 9.27 -1.01
C LYS A 132 -4.46 8.85 -0.63
N MET A 133 -4.13 9.05 0.63
CA MET A 133 -2.91 8.52 1.24
C MET A 133 -3.27 7.40 2.22
N VAL A 134 -2.58 6.28 2.13
CA VAL A 134 -2.86 5.10 2.96
C VAL A 134 -1.58 4.69 3.69
N VAL A 135 -1.73 4.35 4.96
CA VAL A 135 -0.63 3.91 5.81
C VAL A 135 -1.02 2.63 6.53
N THR A 136 -0.16 1.63 6.49
CA THR A 136 -0.33 0.43 7.32
C THR A 136 0.23 0.68 8.71
N LEU A 137 -0.56 0.31 9.73
CA LEU A 137 -0.21 0.45 11.13
C LEU A 137 0.26 -0.90 11.68
N ARG A 138 1.54 -1.01 11.94
CA ARG A 138 2.14 -2.22 12.50
C ARG A 138 2.70 -1.94 13.88
N GLY A 139 2.12 -2.58 14.90
CA GLY A 139 2.71 -2.65 16.23
C GLY A 139 3.42 -3.99 16.43
N ALA A 140 4.74 -3.98 16.66
CA ALA A 140 5.50 -5.19 16.95
C ALA A 140 5.56 -5.41 18.46
N ILE A 141 4.90 -6.47 18.96
CA ILE A 141 4.95 -6.87 20.36
C ILE A 141 6.14 -7.83 20.57
N ASN A 142 6.28 -8.82 19.69
CA ASN A 142 7.44 -9.71 19.61
C ASN A 142 7.56 -10.30 18.20
N ALA A 143 8.47 -11.27 18.00
CA ALA A 143 8.73 -11.87 16.69
C ALA A 143 7.50 -12.52 16.05
N ASN A 144 6.58 -13.08 16.83
CA ASN A 144 5.40 -13.81 16.35
C ASN A 144 4.07 -13.14 16.69
N HIS A 145 4.12 -11.93 17.29
CA HIS A 145 2.94 -11.23 17.75
C HIS A 145 2.98 -9.76 17.33
N ASN A 146 2.08 -9.37 16.45
CA ASN A 146 1.93 -8.00 15.97
C ASN A 146 0.48 -7.55 16.09
N THR A 147 0.28 -6.25 16.32
CA THR A 147 -0.99 -5.62 15.98
C THR A 147 -0.93 -5.12 14.53
N TRP A 148 -2.06 -5.19 13.84
CA TRP A 148 -2.16 -4.81 12.43
C TRP A 148 -3.40 -3.97 12.17
N GLY A 149 -3.25 -2.88 11.45
CA GLY A 149 -4.32 -1.97 11.08
C GLY A 149 -3.93 -1.11 9.90
N GLY A 150 -4.80 -0.20 9.51
CA GLY A 150 -4.54 0.79 8.47
C GLY A 150 -5.26 2.10 8.73
N VAL A 151 -4.72 3.17 8.16
CA VAL A 151 -5.38 4.47 8.08
C VAL A 151 -5.42 4.91 6.63
N LEU A 152 -6.48 5.59 6.25
CA LEU A 152 -6.68 6.20 4.96
C LEU A 152 -7.04 7.68 5.17
N PHE A 153 -6.33 8.56 4.48
CA PHE A 153 -6.63 9.99 4.41
C PHE A 153 -7.18 10.29 3.01
N ASP A 154 -8.39 10.85 2.94
CA ASP A 154 -9.12 11.14 1.71
C ASP A 154 -8.92 12.58 1.20
N GLY A 155 -7.96 13.32 1.78
CA GLY A 155 -7.73 14.75 1.55
C GLY A 155 -8.41 15.65 2.60
N GLN A 156 -9.33 15.13 3.40
CA GLN A 156 -10.07 15.88 4.44
C GLN A 156 -10.09 15.12 5.78
N SER A 157 -10.47 13.85 5.74
CA SER A 157 -10.71 13.01 6.90
C SER A 157 -9.70 11.87 6.99
N LEU A 158 -9.34 11.50 8.21
CA LEU A 158 -8.55 10.31 8.48
C LEU A 158 -9.49 9.18 8.91
N ILE A 159 -9.53 8.11 8.14
CA ILE A 159 -10.34 6.91 8.38
C ILE A 159 -9.40 5.83 8.93
N GLU A 160 -9.77 5.20 10.05
CA GLU A 160 -9.01 4.06 10.61
C GLU A 160 -9.75 2.75 10.39
N SER A 161 -9.02 1.68 10.11
CA SER A 161 -9.57 0.33 10.13
C SER A 161 -9.66 -0.19 11.56
N ARG A 162 -10.38 -1.32 11.72
CA ARG A 162 -10.23 -2.19 12.87
C ARG A 162 -8.75 -2.60 13.01
N ARG A 163 -8.32 -2.82 14.25
CA ARG A 163 -7.03 -3.42 14.55
C ARG A 163 -7.19 -4.90 14.82
N TYR A 164 -6.32 -5.67 14.22
CA TYR A 164 -6.21 -7.10 14.44
C TYR A 164 -5.00 -7.38 15.32
N ASP A 165 -5.16 -8.33 16.22
CA ASP A 165 -4.11 -8.87 17.07
C ASP A 165 -3.68 -10.22 16.49
N ILE A 166 -2.48 -10.28 15.89
CA ILE A 166 -1.97 -11.46 15.18
C ILE A 166 -0.94 -12.12 16.10
N THR A 167 -1.36 -13.15 16.83
CA THR A 167 -0.56 -13.84 17.85
C THR A 167 0.38 -14.92 17.31
N ASP A 168 0.04 -15.51 16.15
CA ASP A 168 0.76 -16.62 15.55
C ASP A 168 1.10 -16.33 14.09
N ILE A 169 2.12 -15.50 13.88
CA ILE A 169 2.57 -15.16 12.53
C ILE A 169 3.33 -16.35 11.93
N VAL A 170 2.80 -16.89 10.84
CA VAL A 170 3.43 -17.97 10.05
C VAL A 170 4.45 -17.40 9.08
N ASP A 171 4.08 -16.32 8.35
CA ASP A 171 4.95 -15.64 7.39
C ASP A 171 4.55 -14.17 7.26
N ARG A 172 5.53 -13.32 6.93
CA ARG A 172 5.33 -11.87 6.72
C ARG A 172 5.44 -11.45 5.26
N VAL A 173 5.88 -12.37 4.40
CA VAL A 173 6.04 -12.11 2.97
C VAL A 173 4.68 -11.83 2.34
N GLY A 174 4.58 -10.77 1.54
CA GLY A 174 3.35 -10.39 0.86
C GLY A 174 2.28 -9.72 1.74
N GLY A 175 2.57 -9.38 3.01
CA GLY A 175 1.62 -8.67 3.88
C GLY A 175 1.21 -7.29 3.33
N GLY A 176 2.17 -6.50 2.82
CA GLY A 176 1.90 -5.22 2.15
C GLY A 176 1.17 -5.41 0.83
N ASP A 177 1.60 -6.38 0.01
CA ASP A 177 1.00 -6.65 -1.30
C ASP A 177 -0.46 -7.13 -1.16
N SER A 178 -0.75 -7.99 -0.17
CA SER A 178 -2.12 -8.42 0.12
C SER A 178 -3.00 -7.30 0.67
N PHE A 179 -2.43 -6.38 1.46
CA PHE A 179 -3.13 -5.18 1.88
C PHE A 179 -3.50 -4.32 0.67
N MET A 180 -2.53 -4.05 -0.21
CA MET A 180 -2.78 -3.21 -1.39
C MET A 180 -3.74 -3.88 -2.38
N GLY A 181 -3.59 -5.18 -2.62
CA GLY A 181 -4.54 -5.95 -3.45
C GLY A 181 -5.95 -5.92 -2.87
N GLY A 182 -6.10 -6.09 -1.55
CA GLY A 182 -7.37 -5.97 -0.86
C GLY A 182 -7.96 -4.56 -0.91
N LEU A 183 -7.13 -3.52 -0.84
CA LEU A 183 -7.57 -2.12 -0.95
C LEU A 183 -8.11 -1.82 -2.35
N ILE A 184 -7.40 -2.23 -3.40
CA ILE A 184 -7.83 -2.07 -4.80
C ILE A 184 -9.15 -2.79 -5.02
N PHE A 185 -9.25 -4.06 -4.60
CA PHE A 185 -10.49 -4.82 -4.68
C PHE A 185 -11.63 -4.11 -3.96
N GLY A 186 -11.41 -3.70 -2.71
CA GLY A 186 -12.42 -3.03 -1.90
C GLY A 186 -12.91 -1.72 -2.50
N MET A 187 -12.01 -0.89 -3.04
CA MET A 187 -12.37 0.37 -3.70
C MET A 187 -13.18 0.16 -4.98
N LEU A 188 -12.87 -0.86 -5.76
CA LEU A 188 -13.61 -1.20 -6.97
C LEU A 188 -14.96 -1.83 -6.65
N HIS A 189 -15.04 -2.65 -5.60
CA HIS A 189 -16.22 -3.45 -5.30
C HIS A 189 -17.23 -2.73 -4.38
N TYR A 190 -16.77 -2.11 -3.29
CA TYR A 190 -17.68 -1.54 -2.30
C TYR A 190 -17.99 -0.06 -2.54
N GLN A 191 -17.13 0.68 -3.23
CA GLN A 191 -17.24 2.13 -3.44
C GLN A 191 -17.39 2.91 -2.10
N ASP A 192 -16.77 2.40 -1.05
CA ASP A 192 -16.77 2.93 0.32
C ASP A 192 -15.38 2.79 0.89
N ASP A 193 -14.74 3.91 1.23
CA ASP A 193 -13.35 3.94 1.67
C ASP A 193 -13.13 3.20 3.00
N LYS A 194 -14.10 3.27 3.91
CA LYS A 194 -14.02 2.57 5.19
C LYS A 194 -14.07 1.06 4.97
N LYS A 195 -15.01 0.58 4.15
CA LYS A 195 -15.13 -0.85 3.82
C LYS A 195 -13.92 -1.34 3.05
N ALA A 196 -13.41 -0.56 2.10
CA ALA A 196 -12.20 -0.91 1.34
C ALA A 196 -10.98 -1.06 2.27
N LEU A 197 -10.82 -0.13 3.22
CA LEU A 197 -9.75 -0.17 4.20
C LEU A 197 -9.88 -1.36 5.17
N GLU A 198 -11.11 -1.66 5.63
CA GLU A 198 -11.39 -2.84 6.47
C GLU A 198 -11.07 -4.14 5.74
N PHE A 199 -11.49 -4.26 4.47
CA PHE A 199 -11.19 -5.42 3.65
C PHE A 199 -9.68 -5.59 3.44
N ALA A 200 -8.96 -4.51 3.10
CA ALA A 200 -7.51 -4.51 2.94
C ALA A 200 -6.78 -5.00 4.21
N THR A 201 -7.22 -4.47 5.35
CA THR A 201 -6.62 -4.82 6.64
C THR A 201 -6.88 -6.28 7.01
N ALA A 202 -8.12 -6.77 6.81
CA ALA A 202 -8.48 -8.17 7.04
C ALA A 202 -7.73 -9.12 6.10
N ALA A 203 -7.63 -8.79 4.81
CA ALA A 203 -6.88 -9.56 3.83
C ALA A 203 -5.41 -9.68 4.23
N SER A 204 -4.78 -8.59 4.61
CA SER A 204 -3.40 -8.60 5.06
C SER A 204 -3.22 -9.36 6.37
N CYS A 205 -4.17 -9.26 7.29
CA CYS A 205 -4.17 -10.06 8.53
C CYS A 205 -4.13 -11.57 8.22
N LEU A 206 -5.01 -12.04 7.34
CA LEU A 206 -5.03 -13.45 6.90
C LEU A 206 -3.74 -13.86 6.21
N LYS A 207 -3.10 -12.97 5.45
CA LYS A 207 -1.82 -13.27 4.81
C LYS A 207 -0.73 -13.67 5.81
N HIS A 208 -0.72 -13.10 6.99
CA HIS A 208 0.24 -13.44 8.03
C HIS A 208 0.09 -14.88 8.57
N THR A 209 -1.05 -15.53 8.32
CA THR A 209 -1.30 -16.94 8.69
C THR A 209 -0.94 -17.94 7.59
N LEU A 210 -0.50 -17.47 6.41
CA LEU A 210 -0.18 -18.27 5.24
C LEU A 210 1.32 -18.28 4.98
N LYS A 211 1.87 -19.45 4.67
CA LYS A 211 3.28 -19.62 4.30
C LYS A 211 3.50 -19.24 2.83
N GLY A 212 4.60 -18.55 2.56
CA GLY A 212 5.05 -18.20 1.22
C GLY A 212 4.35 -16.98 0.65
N ASP A 213 4.62 -16.68 -0.62
CA ASP A 213 4.23 -15.43 -1.26
C ASP A 213 2.79 -15.44 -1.81
N PHE A 214 2.30 -16.60 -2.22
CA PHE A 214 0.96 -16.74 -2.79
C PHE A 214 -0.16 -16.54 -1.75
N TYR A 215 -1.22 -15.86 -2.19
CA TYR A 215 -2.39 -15.55 -1.38
C TYR A 215 -3.56 -16.46 -1.81
N TRP A 216 -3.89 -17.45 -0.97
CA TRP A 216 -4.90 -18.48 -1.25
C TRP A 216 -6.24 -18.25 -0.52
N VAL A 217 -6.53 -17.00 -0.17
CA VAL A 217 -7.74 -16.65 0.59
C VAL A 217 -8.82 -16.13 -0.35
N THR A 218 -10.05 -16.55 -0.10
CA THR A 218 -11.23 -16.12 -0.85
C THR A 218 -11.79 -14.81 -0.30
N VAL A 219 -12.60 -14.12 -1.10
CA VAL A 219 -13.31 -12.89 -0.67
C VAL A 219 -14.16 -13.16 0.56
N SER A 220 -14.91 -14.27 0.59
CA SER A 220 -15.79 -14.60 1.72
C SER A 220 -15.03 -14.85 3.02
N GLU A 221 -13.83 -15.44 2.98
CA GLU A 221 -12.98 -15.60 4.16
C GLU A 221 -12.51 -14.25 4.71
N VAL A 222 -12.15 -13.30 3.84
CA VAL A 222 -11.80 -11.95 4.23
C VAL A 222 -13.01 -11.23 4.85
N GLU A 223 -14.18 -11.32 4.22
CA GLU A 223 -15.42 -10.70 4.70
C GLU A 223 -15.87 -11.27 6.06
N ASN A 224 -15.69 -12.56 6.31
CA ASN A 224 -15.96 -13.19 7.60
C ASN A 224 -15.11 -12.56 8.72
N ILE A 225 -13.79 -12.38 8.49
CA ILE A 225 -12.89 -11.72 9.44
C ILE A 225 -13.29 -10.23 9.61
N MET A 226 -13.60 -9.55 8.52
CA MET A 226 -14.07 -8.17 8.54
C MET A 226 -15.37 -8.03 9.36
N GLY A 227 -16.28 -9.00 9.28
CA GLY A 227 -17.54 -9.06 10.05
C GLY A 227 -17.35 -9.35 11.54
N GLY A 228 -16.17 -9.72 11.99
CA GLY A 228 -15.86 -9.97 13.40
C GLY A 228 -15.94 -11.43 13.82
N ASP A 229 -16.06 -12.37 12.90
CA ASP A 229 -15.98 -13.79 13.19
C ASP A 229 -14.52 -14.21 13.42
N VAL A 230 -14.00 -13.89 14.60
CA VAL A 230 -12.59 -14.06 15.01
C VAL A 230 -12.26 -15.54 15.29
N TRP A 231 -13.22 -16.44 15.23
CA TRP A 231 -13.05 -17.83 15.64
C TRP A 231 -12.70 -18.78 14.49
N GLY A 232 -12.50 -18.29 13.27
CA GLY A 232 -11.91 -19.08 12.18
C GLY A 232 -12.67 -20.38 11.84
N ARG A 233 -13.93 -20.52 12.23
CA ARG A 233 -14.77 -21.64 11.79
C ARG A 233 -15.27 -21.31 10.38
N VAL A 234 -14.51 -21.74 9.40
CA VAL A 234 -15.00 -21.85 8.02
C VAL A 234 -16.24 -22.73 8.09
N LYS A 235 -17.41 -22.15 7.89
CA LYS A 235 -18.60 -22.92 7.58
C LYS A 235 -18.40 -23.49 6.19
N THR A 236 -17.81 -24.67 6.10
CA THR A 236 -17.86 -25.46 4.86
C THR A 236 -19.32 -25.84 4.65
N GLU A 237 -20.00 -25.14 3.76
CA GLU A 237 -21.23 -25.66 3.19
C GLU A 237 -20.80 -26.83 2.29
N TYR A 238 -21.02 -28.04 2.80
CA TYR A 238 -20.92 -29.25 1.99
C TYR A 238 -22.10 -29.24 1.03
N PHE A 239 -21.82 -29.26 -0.25
CA PHE A 239 -22.75 -29.62 -1.32
C PHE A 239 -22.97 -31.13 -1.31
#